data_a3302850df129c82e000dfa06cdeb346
#
_entry.id   a3302850df129c82e000dfa06cdeb346
#
_cell.length_a   1.000
_cell.length_b   1.000
_cell.length_c   1.000
_cell.angle_alpha   90.00
_cell.angle_beta   90.00
_cell.angle_gamma   90.00
#
_symmetry.space_group_name_H-M   'P 1'
#
loop_
_entity.id
_entity.type
_entity.pdbx_description
1 polymer ?
#
loop_
_entity_poly.entity_id
_entity_poly.type
_entity_poly.pdbx_seq_one_letter_code
_entity_poly.pdbx_strand_id
1 'polypeptide(L)'
;MNDENKLIIYQVFTRLFGNNNNHCINNGSITENGCGKMADFTAKALGEIKKLGATHIWYTGIIEHATQTDYRRHNIQPDHPAIVKGKAGSPYAIKDYYDVDPDLAKDVPERMREFENLVQRTHRSGLKVIIDFVPNHVARQYHSDAQPDGTSQLGSNDDTNYAFSPYNNFYYIPKSELHGQFDMKGAAAEPYREFPAKATGNNRFDAYPNITDWYETIKLNYGVDYQNGGTCHFDPIPDTWTKMLDIMLFWAGKNIDGFRCDMAEMVPVEFWEWAIPQVKEQYPSLLFIAEVYNPGEYKNYLFRGKFDYLYDKVGLYDTLRAVTCGYESATAITRSWQSLGGIEKRMLNFLENHDEQRIASDFFASNPRKAIPALIVSACMNTNPMMIYFGQEFGELGMDSEGFSGRDGRTTIFDYWSVDTIRRWRNGGKFDGKMLTEDQKHLYSIYKRLLTLCNEEKAI
;
A
#
# COMPACT_ATOMS: atom_id res chain seq x y z
N MET A 1 15.93 -22.43 15.79
CA MET A 1 14.70 -22.26 15.00
C MET A 1 13.72 -21.56 15.93
N ASN A 2 13.47 -20.28 15.71
CA ASN A 2 12.50 -19.55 16.52
C ASN A 2 11.12 -20.14 16.25
N ASP A 3 10.42 -20.47 17.32
CA ASP A 3 9.04 -20.99 17.36
C ASP A 3 8.08 -19.81 17.03
N GLU A 4 8.23 -19.19 15.86
CA GLU A 4 7.40 -18.08 15.47
C GLU A 4 6.11 -18.60 14.86
N ASN A 5 4.99 -18.11 15.39
CA ASN A 5 3.66 -18.36 14.82
C ASN A 5 3.60 -17.85 13.39
N LYS A 6 2.74 -18.45 12.57
CA LYS A 6 2.49 -18.01 11.20
C LYS A 6 2.21 -16.49 11.14
N LEU A 7 2.84 -15.79 10.20
CA LEU A 7 2.58 -14.37 9.95
C LEU A 7 1.19 -14.24 9.29
N ILE A 8 0.25 -13.64 10.01
CA ILE A 8 -1.10 -13.34 9.50
C ILE A 8 -1.30 -11.84 9.53
N ILE A 9 -1.34 -11.23 8.35
CA ILE A 9 -1.47 -9.79 8.17
C ILE A 9 -2.94 -9.43 7.97
N TYR A 10 -3.44 -8.48 8.75
CA TYR A 10 -4.72 -7.83 8.49
C TYR A 10 -4.44 -6.46 7.87
N GLN A 11 -4.63 -6.34 6.57
CA GLN A 11 -4.48 -5.08 5.86
C GLN A 11 -5.70 -4.21 6.09
N VAL A 12 -5.48 -2.96 6.53
CA VAL A 12 -6.55 -1.96 6.68
C VAL A 12 -6.23 -0.72 5.85
N PHE A 13 -7.24 -0.21 5.15
CA PHE A 13 -7.14 1.11 4.56
C PHE A 13 -7.50 2.14 5.64
N THR A 14 -6.51 2.85 6.16
CA THR A 14 -6.60 3.60 7.43
C THR A 14 -7.72 4.63 7.41
N ARG A 15 -7.85 5.42 6.33
CA ARG A 15 -8.90 6.45 6.22
C ARG A 15 -10.32 5.89 6.05
N LEU A 16 -10.47 4.63 5.64
CA LEU A 16 -11.79 4.01 5.46
C LEU A 16 -12.24 3.25 6.70
N PHE A 17 -11.33 2.59 7.42
CA PHE A 17 -11.64 1.71 8.54
C PHE A 17 -12.46 2.41 9.64
N GLY A 18 -12.06 3.62 10.01
CA GLY A 18 -12.67 4.37 11.10
C GLY A 18 -13.92 5.15 10.72
N ASN A 19 -14.18 5.33 9.43
CA ASN A 19 -15.24 6.20 8.95
C ASN A 19 -16.64 5.64 9.28
N ASN A 20 -17.37 6.37 10.12
CA ASN A 20 -18.76 6.02 10.50
C ASN A 20 -19.82 6.74 9.67
N ASN A 21 -19.41 7.64 8.77
CA ASN A 21 -20.33 8.35 7.89
C ASN A 21 -20.94 7.35 6.90
N ASN A 22 -22.24 7.41 6.69
CA ASN A 22 -22.94 6.56 5.72
C ASN A 22 -23.23 7.29 4.40
N HIS A 23 -22.78 8.52 4.27
CA HIS A 23 -22.83 9.25 2.99
C HIS A 23 -21.62 8.86 2.14
N CYS A 24 -21.89 8.38 0.95
CA CYS A 24 -20.92 8.02 -0.05
C CYS A 24 -21.26 8.78 -1.33
N ILE A 25 -20.93 10.08 -1.34
CA ILE A 25 -21.16 10.97 -2.47
C ILE A 25 -19.99 10.85 -3.42
N ASN A 26 -20.25 10.60 -4.70
CA ASN A 26 -19.21 10.54 -5.72
C ASN A 26 -18.42 11.85 -5.75
N ASN A 27 -17.09 11.74 -5.71
CA ASN A 27 -16.18 12.86 -5.65
C ASN A 27 -16.46 13.81 -4.46
N GLY A 28 -17.00 13.28 -3.35
CA GLY A 28 -17.33 14.04 -2.15
C GLY A 28 -16.07 14.44 -1.36
N SER A 29 -16.16 15.59 -0.71
CA SER A 29 -15.10 16.11 0.17
C SER A 29 -15.02 15.34 1.49
N ILE A 30 -13.95 15.56 2.25
CA ILE A 30 -13.78 15.01 3.59
C ILE A 30 -14.94 15.41 4.54
N THR A 31 -15.51 16.59 4.36
CA THR A 31 -16.64 17.08 5.17
C THR A 31 -17.97 16.41 4.80
N GLU A 32 -18.14 16.00 3.56
CA GLU A 32 -19.35 15.30 3.09
C GLU A 32 -19.30 13.82 3.40
N ASN A 33 -18.20 13.15 3.05
CA ASN A 33 -18.08 11.69 3.14
C ASN A 33 -17.41 11.21 4.44
N GLY A 34 -16.74 12.09 5.16
CA GLY A 34 -15.99 11.74 6.37
C GLY A 34 -14.66 11.04 6.06
N CYS A 35 -13.88 10.83 7.10
CA CYS A 35 -12.61 10.12 7.06
C CYS A 35 -12.34 9.42 8.38
N GLY A 36 -11.88 8.17 8.32
CA GLY A 36 -11.41 7.44 9.51
C GLY A 36 -10.11 8.05 10.03
N LYS A 37 -9.86 7.86 11.32
CA LYS A 37 -8.73 8.43 12.05
C LYS A 37 -7.88 7.33 12.70
N MET A 38 -6.60 7.59 12.90
CA MET A 38 -5.71 6.71 13.67
C MET A 38 -6.26 6.41 15.09
N ALA A 39 -6.99 7.34 15.66
CA ALA A 39 -7.66 7.17 16.96
C ALA A 39 -8.86 6.19 16.94
N ASP A 40 -9.38 5.84 15.77
CA ASP A 40 -10.46 4.84 15.62
C ASP A 40 -9.98 3.40 15.85
N PHE A 41 -8.67 3.17 15.77
CA PHE A 41 -8.04 1.91 16.17
C PHE A 41 -7.89 1.87 17.70
N THR A 42 -9.02 1.83 18.39
CA THR A 42 -9.07 1.72 19.85
C THR A 42 -8.54 0.35 20.32
N ALA A 43 -8.20 0.20 21.60
CA ALA A 43 -7.81 -1.09 22.16
C ALA A 43 -8.87 -2.18 21.91
N LYS A 44 -10.15 -1.79 21.87
CA LYS A 44 -11.25 -2.71 21.54
C LYS A 44 -11.21 -3.13 20.07
N ALA A 45 -11.06 -2.18 19.14
CA ALA A 45 -10.94 -2.48 17.70
C ALA A 45 -9.75 -3.41 17.43
N LEU A 46 -8.58 -3.08 18.00
CA LEU A 46 -7.37 -3.90 17.89
C LEU A 46 -7.55 -5.29 18.52
N GLY A 47 -8.24 -5.36 19.66
CA GLY A 47 -8.59 -6.62 20.31
C GLY A 47 -9.50 -7.50 19.43
N GLU A 48 -10.45 -6.94 18.69
CA GLU A 48 -11.30 -7.71 17.75
C GLU A 48 -10.51 -8.19 16.53
N ILE A 49 -9.59 -7.38 16.00
CA ILE A 49 -8.67 -7.82 14.92
C ILE A 49 -7.76 -8.95 15.44
N LYS A 50 -7.24 -8.85 16.66
CA LYS A 50 -6.44 -9.91 17.28
C LYS A 50 -7.24 -11.21 17.45
N LYS A 51 -8.51 -11.12 17.86
CA LYS A 51 -9.42 -12.26 18.02
C LYS A 51 -9.77 -12.96 16.70
N LEU A 52 -9.66 -12.26 15.56
CA LEU A 52 -9.79 -12.86 14.23
C LEU A 52 -8.63 -13.82 13.95
N GLY A 53 -7.48 -13.64 14.58
CA GLY A 53 -6.27 -14.44 14.41
C GLY A 53 -5.09 -13.66 13.80
N ALA A 54 -5.24 -12.36 13.56
CA ALA A 54 -4.15 -11.54 13.04
C ALA A 54 -2.96 -11.45 14.01
N THR A 55 -1.76 -11.43 13.46
CA THR A 55 -0.50 -11.18 14.18
C THR A 55 0.05 -9.79 13.89
N HIS A 56 -0.22 -9.28 12.69
CA HIS A 56 0.22 -7.97 12.21
C HIS A 56 -0.95 -7.18 11.65
N ILE A 57 -0.87 -5.85 11.74
CA ILE A 57 -1.74 -4.94 10.99
C ILE A 57 -0.86 -4.18 9.99
N TRP A 58 -1.26 -4.19 8.74
CA TRP A 58 -0.71 -3.28 7.74
C TRP A 58 -1.64 -2.09 7.59
N TYR A 59 -1.18 -0.94 8.08
CA TYR A 59 -1.87 0.34 7.97
C TYR A 59 -1.53 0.99 6.63
N THR A 60 -2.40 0.87 5.63
CA THR A 60 -2.23 1.50 4.32
C THR A 60 -2.53 2.99 4.40
N GLY A 61 -1.65 3.81 3.80
CA GLY A 61 -1.85 5.25 3.63
C GLY A 61 -1.45 6.10 4.83
N ILE A 62 -0.43 5.70 5.60
CA ILE A 62 0.07 6.45 6.77
C ILE A 62 0.91 7.66 6.37
N ILE A 63 1.84 7.49 5.43
CA ILE A 63 2.77 8.56 5.02
C ILE A 63 2.00 9.61 4.24
N GLU A 64 2.32 10.89 4.46
CA GLU A 64 1.64 12.02 3.80
C GLU A 64 1.69 11.90 2.29
N HIS A 65 0.53 11.94 1.66
CA HIS A 65 0.35 11.86 0.21
C HIS A 65 -0.47 13.06 -0.30
N ALA A 66 -0.42 13.29 -1.61
CA ALA A 66 -1.13 14.39 -2.24
C ALA A 66 -2.65 14.27 -2.03
N THR A 67 -3.30 15.37 -1.63
CA THR A 67 -4.75 15.46 -1.37
C THR A 67 -5.33 16.78 -1.89
N GLN A 68 -6.64 16.77 -2.22
CA GLN A 68 -7.34 18.01 -2.53
C GLN A 68 -7.87 18.74 -1.28
N THR A 69 -7.71 18.17 -0.09
CA THR A 69 -8.10 18.84 1.17
C THR A 69 -7.09 19.92 1.54
N ASP A 70 -7.58 21.07 1.94
CA ASP A 70 -6.75 22.25 2.24
C ASP A 70 -6.25 22.25 3.69
N TYR A 71 -4.94 22.10 3.84
CA TYR A 71 -4.23 22.12 5.13
C TYR A 71 -3.28 23.32 5.28
N ARG A 72 -3.41 24.39 4.47
CA ARG A 72 -2.55 25.58 4.53
C ARG A 72 -2.50 26.24 5.91
N ARG A 73 -3.59 26.15 6.69
CA ARG A 73 -3.62 26.64 8.09
C ARG A 73 -2.63 25.88 9.01
N HIS A 74 -2.12 24.74 8.57
CA HIS A 74 -1.13 23.92 9.25
C HIS A 74 0.23 23.92 8.54
N ASN A 75 0.46 24.91 7.65
CA ASN A 75 1.66 25.09 6.82
C ASN A 75 1.91 23.97 5.80
N ILE A 76 0.94 23.11 5.55
CA ILE A 76 1.01 22.09 4.50
C ILE A 76 0.58 22.74 3.17
N GLN A 77 1.45 22.70 2.17
CA GLN A 77 1.17 23.29 0.86
C GLN A 77 0.04 22.50 0.15
N PRO A 78 -0.92 23.19 -0.51
CA PRO A 78 -1.98 22.52 -1.23
C PRO A 78 -1.46 21.87 -2.51
N ASP A 79 -2.04 20.72 -2.87
CA ASP A 79 -1.79 20.09 -4.15
C ASP A 79 -2.76 20.62 -5.22
N HIS A 80 -2.27 20.68 -6.46
CA HIS A 80 -3.13 21.10 -7.57
C HIS A 80 -4.12 19.98 -7.92
N PRO A 81 -5.45 20.25 -7.96
CA PRO A 81 -6.46 19.20 -8.10
C PRO A 81 -6.37 18.39 -9.41
N ALA A 82 -5.76 18.92 -10.46
CA ALA A 82 -5.56 18.20 -11.72
C ALA A 82 -4.56 17.03 -11.63
N ILE A 83 -3.72 17.01 -10.60
CA ILE A 83 -2.70 15.98 -10.40
C ILE A 83 -2.90 15.20 -9.10
N VAL A 84 -4.14 15.12 -8.62
CA VAL A 84 -4.57 14.32 -7.48
C VAL A 84 -5.72 13.43 -7.92
N LYS A 85 -5.57 12.12 -7.82
CA LYS A 85 -6.65 11.16 -8.11
C LYS A 85 -7.69 11.17 -6.99
N GLY A 86 -8.96 11.35 -7.34
CA GLY A 86 -10.05 11.52 -6.37
C GLY A 86 -9.89 12.77 -5.52
N LYS A 87 -10.65 12.89 -4.43
CA LYS A 87 -10.53 14.02 -3.48
C LYS A 87 -9.48 13.76 -2.40
N ALA A 88 -9.39 12.52 -1.95
CA ALA A 88 -8.48 12.13 -0.89
C ALA A 88 -7.05 11.83 -1.39
N GLY A 89 -6.90 11.60 -2.69
CA GLY A 89 -5.62 11.29 -3.32
C GLY A 89 -5.18 9.84 -3.17
N SER A 90 -4.23 9.46 -4.01
CA SER A 90 -3.59 8.14 -3.94
C SER A 90 -2.65 8.05 -2.73
N PRO A 91 -2.76 7.00 -1.89
CA PRO A 91 -1.82 6.77 -0.79
C PRO A 91 -0.39 6.48 -1.28
N TYR A 92 -0.23 6.27 -2.58
CA TYR A 92 1.06 6.00 -3.24
C TYR A 92 1.65 7.25 -3.95
N ALA A 93 0.94 8.36 -4.00
CA ALA A 93 1.48 9.64 -4.44
C ALA A 93 2.05 10.41 -3.23
N ILE A 94 3.18 9.94 -2.70
CA ILE A 94 3.81 10.47 -1.50
C ILE A 94 4.22 11.94 -1.71
N LYS A 95 3.76 12.80 -0.82
CA LYS A 95 4.05 14.23 -0.83
C LYS A 95 5.16 14.61 0.13
N ASP A 96 5.17 14.00 1.31
CA ASP A 96 6.22 14.14 2.31
C ASP A 96 6.54 12.80 2.95
N TYR A 97 7.77 12.31 2.74
CA TYR A 97 8.20 11.05 3.35
C TYR A 97 8.42 11.12 4.86
N TYR A 98 8.56 12.29 5.43
CA TYR A 98 8.88 12.46 6.85
C TYR A 98 7.66 12.81 7.71
N ASP A 99 6.47 12.79 7.10
CA ASP A 99 5.25 13.14 7.81
C ASP A 99 4.10 12.14 7.62
N VAL A 100 3.11 12.26 8.49
CA VAL A 100 1.88 11.47 8.50
C VAL A 100 0.78 12.22 7.78
N ASP A 101 -0.02 11.51 7.00
CA ASP A 101 -1.19 12.06 6.31
C ASP A 101 -2.10 12.83 7.28
N PRO A 102 -2.32 14.13 7.05
CA PRO A 102 -3.12 14.99 7.93
C PRO A 102 -4.59 14.56 8.02
N ASP A 103 -5.12 13.88 6.99
CA ASP A 103 -6.48 13.35 7.00
C ASP A 103 -6.71 12.34 8.14
N LEU A 104 -5.66 11.64 8.58
CA LEU A 104 -5.74 10.56 9.55
C LEU A 104 -5.69 11.03 11.01
N ALA A 105 -5.29 12.27 11.25
CA ALA A 105 -5.18 12.84 12.59
C ALA A 105 -6.49 13.48 13.05
N LYS A 106 -6.74 13.45 14.35
CA LYS A 106 -7.75 14.29 15.01
C LYS A 106 -7.25 15.71 15.19
N ASP A 107 -5.99 15.85 15.55
CA ASP A 107 -5.28 17.12 15.69
C ASP A 107 -4.09 17.13 14.72
N VAL A 108 -4.24 17.84 13.63
CA VAL A 108 -3.26 17.83 12.52
C VAL A 108 -1.83 18.19 12.97
N PRO A 109 -1.58 19.21 13.81
CA PRO A 109 -0.26 19.47 14.38
C PRO A 109 0.36 18.29 15.15
N GLU A 110 -0.46 17.42 15.70
CA GLU A 110 -0.05 16.28 16.52
C GLU A 110 -0.02 14.94 15.75
N ARG A 111 -0.15 14.97 14.43
CA ARG A 111 -0.31 13.77 13.59
C ARG A 111 0.77 12.71 13.76
N MET A 112 2.04 13.14 13.88
CA MET A 112 3.13 12.21 14.14
C MET A 112 3.02 11.57 15.52
N ARG A 113 2.67 12.35 16.55
CA ARG A 113 2.44 11.81 17.90
C ARG A 113 1.22 10.87 17.95
N GLU A 114 0.17 11.18 17.18
CA GLU A 114 -0.99 10.30 17.06
C GLU A 114 -0.60 8.95 16.40
N PHE A 115 0.29 8.98 15.42
CA PHE A 115 0.85 7.76 14.81
C PHE A 115 1.69 6.95 15.81
N GLU A 116 2.62 7.58 16.52
CA GLU A 116 3.43 6.89 17.54
C GLU A 116 2.53 6.27 18.64
N ASN A 117 1.45 6.96 19.03
CA ASN A 117 0.44 6.42 19.94
C ASN A 117 -0.33 5.24 19.31
N LEU A 118 -0.60 5.24 18.00
CA LEU A 118 -1.20 4.12 17.29
C LEU A 118 -0.29 2.90 17.35
N VAL A 119 1.00 3.06 17.05
CA VAL A 119 2.02 1.99 17.12
C VAL A 119 2.05 1.38 18.52
N GLN A 120 2.19 2.20 19.56
CA GLN A 120 2.22 1.73 20.95
C GLN A 120 0.93 0.99 21.34
N ARG A 121 -0.23 1.49 20.92
CA ARG A 121 -1.53 0.88 21.21
C ARG A 121 -1.69 -0.46 20.50
N THR A 122 -1.19 -0.58 19.27
CA THR A 122 -1.17 -1.82 18.51
C THR A 122 -0.30 -2.87 19.22
N HIS A 123 0.90 -2.50 19.63
CA HIS A 123 1.81 -3.38 20.40
C HIS A 123 1.20 -3.84 21.72
N ARG A 124 0.58 -2.93 22.49
CA ARG A 124 -0.12 -3.29 23.74
C ARG A 124 -1.28 -4.28 23.51
N SER A 125 -1.84 -4.30 22.31
CA SER A 125 -2.87 -5.28 21.93
C SER A 125 -2.29 -6.62 21.44
N GLY A 126 -0.97 -6.79 21.47
CA GLY A 126 -0.25 -8.00 21.02
C GLY A 126 -0.24 -8.16 19.50
N LEU A 127 -0.30 -7.06 18.77
CA LEU A 127 -0.20 -6.98 17.31
C LEU A 127 1.06 -6.21 16.93
N LYS A 128 1.58 -6.45 15.76
CA LYS A 128 2.72 -5.76 15.15
C LYS A 128 2.25 -4.83 14.03
N VAL A 129 3.08 -3.85 13.67
CA VAL A 129 2.75 -2.76 12.74
C VAL A 129 3.55 -2.86 11.46
N ILE A 130 2.87 -2.87 10.32
CA ILE A 130 3.45 -2.74 8.98
C ILE A 130 2.89 -1.44 8.36
N ILE A 131 3.74 -0.69 7.67
CA ILE A 131 3.33 0.46 6.85
C ILE A 131 3.86 0.31 5.42
N ASP A 132 3.30 1.06 4.48
CA ASP A 132 3.86 1.14 3.12
C ASP A 132 5.15 1.94 3.09
N PHE A 133 6.09 1.49 2.27
CA PHE A 133 7.20 2.26 1.76
C PHE A 133 7.10 2.31 0.25
N VAL A 134 7.02 3.51 -0.33
CA VAL A 134 6.80 3.73 -1.78
C VAL A 134 8.12 4.19 -2.41
N PRO A 135 8.98 3.29 -2.92
CA PRO A 135 10.32 3.65 -3.35
C PRO A 135 10.41 4.12 -4.81
N ASN A 136 9.44 3.75 -5.66
CA ASN A 136 9.55 3.95 -7.10
C ASN A 136 9.23 5.36 -7.58
N HIS A 137 8.34 6.06 -6.88
CA HIS A 137 7.78 7.35 -7.31
C HIS A 137 7.29 8.18 -6.12
N VAL A 138 7.02 9.46 -6.38
CA VAL A 138 6.43 10.41 -5.44
C VAL A 138 5.36 11.23 -6.14
N ALA A 139 4.59 12.05 -5.40
CA ALA A 139 3.65 13.01 -5.98
C ALA A 139 4.37 14.03 -6.87
N ARG A 140 3.68 14.56 -7.89
CA ARG A 140 4.27 15.58 -8.77
C ARG A 140 4.70 16.84 -8.03
N GLN A 141 3.96 17.25 -7.01
CA GLN A 141 4.29 18.37 -6.14
C GLN A 141 4.92 17.89 -4.82
N TYR A 142 5.83 16.88 -4.91
CA TYR A 142 6.59 16.46 -3.74
C TYR A 142 7.23 17.64 -3.05
N HIS A 143 6.97 17.79 -1.77
CA HIS A 143 7.55 18.82 -0.92
C HIS A 143 7.44 18.37 0.54
N SER A 144 8.59 18.26 1.20
CA SER A 144 8.63 17.95 2.62
C SER A 144 8.67 19.22 3.45
N ASP A 145 7.71 19.40 4.35
CA ASP A 145 7.69 20.46 5.37
C ASP A 145 8.08 19.95 6.77
N ALA A 146 8.19 18.63 6.92
CA ALA A 146 8.64 17.95 8.14
C ALA A 146 10.05 17.34 8.03
N GLN A 147 10.82 17.73 7.02
CA GLN A 147 12.13 17.17 6.78
C GLN A 147 13.09 17.41 7.94
N PRO A 148 13.83 16.39 8.41
CA PRO A 148 14.83 16.55 9.47
C PRO A 148 15.94 17.52 9.09
N ASP A 149 16.42 18.29 10.09
CA ASP A 149 17.54 19.21 9.93
C ASP A 149 18.78 18.49 9.34
N GLY A 150 19.42 19.13 8.38
CA GLY A 150 20.65 18.62 7.76
C GLY A 150 20.42 17.64 6.60
N THR A 151 19.19 17.30 6.29
CA THR A 151 18.85 16.52 5.09
C THR A 151 18.48 17.45 3.91
N SER A 152 18.52 16.95 2.67
CA SER A 152 18.12 17.71 1.48
C SER A 152 16.92 17.07 0.81
N GLN A 153 15.98 17.88 0.33
CA GLN A 153 14.79 17.38 -0.37
C GLN A 153 15.15 16.64 -1.66
N LEU A 154 14.31 15.67 -2.04
CA LEU A 154 14.38 15.04 -3.35
C LEU A 154 14.24 16.13 -4.44
N GLY A 155 15.13 16.10 -5.42
CA GLY A 155 15.14 17.02 -6.55
C GLY A 155 15.74 18.40 -6.29
N SER A 156 16.08 18.76 -5.05
CA SER A 156 16.60 20.11 -4.73
C SER A 156 17.92 20.47 -5.42
N ASN A 157 18.72 19.45 -5.75
CA ASN A 157 20.04 19.61 -6.37
C ASN A 157 20.06 19.10 -7.82
N ASP A 158 18.91 18.77 -8.41
CA ASP A 158 18.82 18.19 -9.74
C ASP A 158 19.19 19.19 -10.84
N ASP A 159 20.01 18.78 -11.80
CA ASP A 159 20.21 19.52 -13.03
C ASP A 159 19.13 19.15 -14.07
N THR A 160 18.18 20.03 -14.25
CA THR A 160 17.01 19.83 -15.11
C THR A 160 17.31 19.95 -16.61
N ASN A 161 18.56 20.27 -16.99
CA ASN A 161 18.98 20.32 -18.39
C ASN A 161 19.23 18.92 -18.98
N TYR A 162 19.34 17.91 -18.15
CA TYR A 162 19.58 16.52 -18.58
C TYR A 162 18.33 15.67 -18.38
N ALA A 163 18.00 14.84 -19.38
CA ALA A 163 16.92 13.86 -19.27
C ALA A 163 17.24 12.78 -18.21
N PHE A 164 18.50 12.37 -18.17
CA PHE A 164 19.09 11.50 -17.16
C PHE A 164 20.41 12.10 -16.67
N SER A 165 20.61 12.03 -15.38
CA SER A 165 21.90 12.22 -14.73
C SER A 165 21.95 11.30 -13.51
N PRO A 166 23.01 10.54 -13.24
CA PRO A 166 23.11 9.68 -12.05
C PRO A 166 23.07 10.46 -10.74
N TYR A 167 23.24 11.77 -10.78
CA TYR A 167 23.20 12.68 -9.63
C TYR A 167 21.81 13.28 -9.38
N ASN A 168 20.86 13.14 -10.32
CA ASN A 168 19.51 13.64 -10.19
C ASN A 168 18.62 12.63 -9.44
N ASN A 169 17.66 13.14 -8.67
CA ASN A 169 16.65 12.31 -8.02
C ASN A 169 15.47 11.96 -8.96
N PHE A 170 15.27 12.73 -10.03
CA PHE A 170 14.19 12.54 -11.00
C PHE A 170 14.71 12.44 -12.44
N TYR A 171 13.85 11.93 -13.33
CA TYR A 171 14.04 11.98 -14.78
C TYR A 171 13.27 13.16 -15.34
N TYR A 172 13.93 13.97 -16.16
CA TYR A 172 13.34 15.17 -16.78
C TYR A 172 13.09 14.98 -18.27
N ILE A 173 12.18 15.79 -18.82
CA ILE A 173 11.99 15.99 -20.24
C ILE A 173 12.45 17.43 -20.54
N PRO A 174 13.76 17.65 -20.80
CA PRO A 174 14.34 18.99 -20.89
C PRO A 174 13.65 19.83 -21.97
N LYS A 175 13.44 21.13 -21.65
CA LYS A 175 12.82 22.11 -22.55
C LYS A 175 11.37 21.82 -22.95
N SER A 176 10.71 20.84 -22.33
CA SER A 176 9.30 20.52 -22.55
C SER A 176 8.45 20.85 -21.33
N GLU A 177 7.32 21.50 -21.54
CA GLU A 177 6.28 21.64 -20.51
C GLU A 177 5.43 20.36 -20.49
N LEU A 178 4.84 20.04 -19.35
CA LEU A 178 3.90 18.93 -19.23
C LEU A 178 2.61 19.25 -20.00
N HIS A 179 2.22 18.34 -20.87
CA HIS A 179 0.98 18.39 -21.67
C HIS A 179 0.15 17.15 -21.41
N GLY A 180 -0.41 17.02 -20.20
CA GLY A 180 -1.22 15.86 -19.85
C GLY A 180 -2.44 15.71 -20.76
N GLN A 181 -2.71 14.47 -21.20
CA GLN A 181 -3.90 14.11 -21.98
C GLN A 181 -5.09 13.83 -21.02
N PHE A 182 -5.32 14.72 -20.07
CA PHE A 182 -6.37 14.72 -19.07
C PHE A 182 -6.72 16.17 -18.73
N ASP A 183 -7.72 16.40 -17.90
CA ASP A 183 -8.08 17.75 -17.47
C ASP A 183 -6.98 18.36 -16.58
N MET A 184 -6.09 19.15 -17.20
CA MET A 184 -4.97 19.83 -16.52
C MET A 184 -5.43 20.99 -15.59
N LYS A 185 -6.71 21.35 -15.62
CA LYS A 185 -7.24 22.40 -14.75
C LYS A 185 -7.94 21.82 -13.51
N GLY A 186 -8.71 20.77 -13.68
CA GLY A 186 -9.55 20.25 -12.61
C GLY A 186 -10.46 21.32 -12.02
N ALA A 187 -10.56 21.36 -10.70
CA ALA A 187 -11.32 22.36 -9.96
C ALA A 187 -10.54 23.64 -9.63
N ALA A 188 -9.29 23.80 -10.14
CA ALA A 188 -8.48 24.99 -9.87
C ALA A 188 -8.85 26.18 -10.73
N ALA A 189 -8.40 27.38 -10.33
CA ALA A 189 -8.57 28.62 -11.12
C ALA A 189 -7.73 28.56 -12.41
N GLU A 190 -6.49 28.07 -12.32
CA GLU A 190 -5.55 27.97 -13.42
C GLU A 190 -5.15 26.50 -13.69
N PRO A 191 -4.75 26.17 -14.95
CA PRO A 191 -4.22 24.85 -15.25
C PRO A 191 -2.91 24.55 -14.51
N TYR A 192 -2.68 23.28 -14.17
CA TYR A 192 -1.38 22.82 -13.66
C TYR A 192 -0.29 23.03 -14.71
N ARG A 193 0.86 23.51 -14.26
CA ARG A 193 2.04 23.70 -15.09
C ARG A 193 3.26 23.05 -14.44
N GLU A 194 4.03 22.33 -15.24
CA GLU A 194 5.31 21.75 -14.84
C GLU A 194 6.32 21.92 -15.96
N PHE A 195 7.40 22.64 -15.67
CA PHE A 195 8.48 22.87 -16.61
C PHE A 195 9.85 22.80 -15.90
N PRO A 196 10.79 21.99 -16.39
CA PRO A 196 10.56 20.93 -17.38
C PRO A 196 9.66 19.83 -16.84
N ALA A 197 8.94 19.15 -17.71
CA ALA A 197 8.15 17.99 -17.34
C ALA A 197 9.04 16.86 -16.77
N LYS A 198 8.45 16.00 -15.93
CA LYS A 198 9.14 14.83 -15.35
C LYS A 198 8.46 13.54 -15.79
N ALA A 199 9.25 12.46 -15.87
CA ALA A 199 8.73 11.13 -16.18
C ALA A 199 7.73 10.66 -15.10
N THR A 200 6.67 9.96 -15.50
CA THR A 200 5.70 9.38 -14.58
C THR A 200 6.22 8.12 -13.90
N GLY A 201 5.65 7.76 -12.75
CA GLY A 201 6.03 6.58 -11.97
C GLY A 201 5.98 5.27 -12.73
N ASN A 202 5.12 5.15 -13.77
CA ASN A 202 5.00 3.97 -14.63
C ASN A 202 5.99 3.94 -15.81
N ASN A 203 7.13 4.64 -15.70
CA ASN A 203 8.18 4.66 -16.71
C ASN A 203 7.77 5.32 -18.04
N ARG A 204 6.91 6.34 -18.01
CA ARG A 204 6.63 7.14 -19.19
C ARG A 204 7.57 8.34 -19.24
N PHE A 205 8.51 8.32 -20.19
CA PHE A 205 9.60 9.31 -20.34
C PHE A 205 9.29 10.36 -21.41
N ASP A 206 8.04 10.84 -21.48
CA ASP A 206 7.62 11.96 -22.33
C ASP A 206 6.72 12.94 -21.57
N ALA A 207 6.42 14.08 -22.20
CA ALA A 207 5.63 15.15 -21.61
C ALA A 207 4.11 15.00 -21.78
N TYR A 208 3.63 13.87 -22.30
CA TYR A 208 2.22 13.67 -22.70
C TYR A 208 1.54 12.48 -22.01
N PRO A 209 1.61 12.38 -20.66
CA PRO A 209 0.92 11.29 -19.95
C PRO A 209 -0.60 11.40 -20.14
N ASN A 210 -1.27 10.24 -20.21
CA ASN A 210 -2.72 10.16 -20.29
C ASN A 210 -3.34 9.75 -18.95
N ILE A 211 -4.68 9.68 -18.89
CA ILE A 211 -5.43 9.38 -17.67
C ILE A 211 -5.15 7.97 -17.11
N THR A 212 -4.66 7.04 -17.93
CA THR A 212 -4.32 5.67 -17.51
C THR A 212 -2.86 5.52 -17.09
N ASP A 213 -2.03 6.53 -17.35
CA ASP A 213 -0.70 6.61 -16.77
C ASP A 213 -0.79 7.01 -15.29
N TRP A 214 0.29 6.82 -14.54
CA TRP A 214 0.36 7.31 -13.15
C TRP A 214 0.67 8.81 -13.17
N TYR A 215 -0.22 9.57 -13.81
CA TYR A 215 -0.02 10.98 -14.15
C TYR A 215 0.18 11.88 -12.91
N GLU A 216 -0.32 11.46 -11.76
CA GLU A 216 -0.18 12.16 -10.48
C GLU A 216 1.19 11.96 -9.82
N THR A 217 2.04 11.10 -10.41
CA THR A 217 3.35 10.73 -9.84
C THR A 217 4.51 11.09 -10.75
N ILE A 218 5.70 11.18 -10.15
CA ILE A 218 6.98 11.32 -10.84
C ILE A 218 7.94 10.20 -10.43
N LYS A 219 8.70 9.68 -11.40
CA LYS A 219 9.64 8.58 -11.23
C LYS A 219 10.88 9.01 -10.46
N LEU A 220 11.26 8.24 -9.44
CA LEU A 220 12.54 8.38 -8.75
C LEU A 220 13.68 7.73 -9.57
N ASN A 221 14.82 8.40 -9.60
CA ASN A 221 16.00 7.98 -10.33
C ASN A 221 17.01 7.31 -9.40
N TYR A 222 17.17 6.01 -9.56
CA TYR A 222 18.13 5.19 -8.84
C TYR A 222 19.45 4.96 -9.60
N GLY A 223 19.76 5.79 -10.60
CA GLY A 223 20.99 5.67 -11.39
C GLY A 223 20.89 4.71 -12.58
N VAL A 224 19.67 4.46 -13.07
CA VAL A 224 19.43 3.63 -14.28
C VAL A 224 19.02 4.52 -15.43
N ASP A 225 19.78 4.52 -16.52
CA ASP A 225 19.43 5.26 -17.75
C ASP A 225 18.50 4.44 -18.64
N TYR A 226 17.20 4.46 -18.33
CA TYR A 226 16.18 3.71 -19.07
C TYR A 226 16.07 4.11 -20.54
N GLN A 227 16.41 5.34 -20.89
CA GLN A 227 16.28 5.85 -22.28
C GLN A 227 17.47 5.45 -23.15
N ASN A 228 18.60 5.04 -22.55
CA ASN A 228 19.80 4.60 -23.24
C ASN A 228 20.17 3.16 -22.88
N GLY A 229 19.23 2.24 -23.06
CA GLY A 229 19.44 0.80 -22.93
C GLY A 229 19.48 0.29 -21.49
N GLY A 230 19.05 1.07 -20.51
CA GLY A 230 19.01 0.64 -19.10
C GLY A 230 20.38 0.51 -18.45
N THR A 231 21.36 1.30 -18.88
CA THR A 231 22.70 1.29 -18.28
C THR A 231 22.66 1.75 -16.84
N CYS A 232 23.38 1.04 -15.97
CA CYS A 232 23.41 1.30 -14.54
C CYS A 232 24.62 2.17 -14.15
N HIS A 233 24.40 3.17 -13.31
CA HIS A 233 25.39 4.10 -12.80
C HIS A 233 25.31 4.13 -11.27
N PHE A 234 25.92 3.15 -10.61
CA PHE A 234 25.84 2.94 -9.16
C PHE A 234 27.14 3.23 -8.43
N ASP A 235 28.17 3.70 -9.14
CA ASP A 235 29.46 4.15 -8.58
C ASP A 235 29.81 5.53 -9.18
N PRO A 236 29.80 6.61 -8.37
CA PRO A 236 29.40 6.64 -6.95
C PRO A 236 27.92 6.29 -6.74
N ILE A 237 27.60 5.87 -5.51
CA ILE A 237 26.20 5.58 -5.11
C ILE A 237 25.31 6.79 -5.39
N PRO A 238 24.15 6.61 -6.10
CA PRO A 238 23.22 7.69 -6.37
C PRO A 238 22.68 8.34 -5.09
N ASP A 239 22.52 9.65 -5.12
CA ASP A 239 21.98 10.43 -3.98
C ASP A 239 20.59 9.94 -3.53
N THR A 240 19.77 9.50 -4.47
CA THR A 240 18.45 8.88 -4.17
C THR A 240 18.58 7.70 -3.21
N TRP A 241 19.65 6.88 -3.31
CA TRP A 241 19.81 5.72 -2.43
C TRP A 241 20.00 6.13 -0.96
N THR A 242 20.84 7.12 -0.71
CA THR A 242 21.10 7.62 0.65
C THR A 242 19.85 8.27 1.24
N LYS A 243 19.13 9.08 0.48
CA LYS A 243 17.87 9.70 0.91
C LYS A 243 16.80 8.65 1.24
N MET A 244 16.66 7.62 0.41
CA MET A 244 15.66 6.57 0.64
C MET A 244 16.05 5.66 1.83
N LEU A 245 17.33 5.45 2.08
CA LEU A 245 17.82 4.78 3.30
C LEU A 245 17.48 5.60 4.54
N ASP A 246 17.73 6.92 4.52
CA ASP A 246 17.40 7.82 5.64
C ASP A 246 15.91 7.80 5.96
N ILE A 247 15.05 7.78 4.94
CA ILE A 247 13.60 7.66 5.10
C ILE A 247 13.23 6.33 5.77
N MET A 248 13.81 5.21 5.33
CA MET A 248 13.54 3.90 5.96
C MET A 248 14.01 3.89 7.42
N LEU A 249 15.16 4.46 7.73
CA LEU A 249 15.67 4.55 9.10
C LEU A 249 14.80 5.47 9.97
N PHE A 250 14.30 6.58 9.42
CA PHE A 250 13.36 7.47 10.11
C PHE A 250 12.10 6.72 10.57
N TRP A 251 11.44 5.99 9.67
CA TRP A 251 10.23 5.25 10.01
C TRP A 251 10.50 4.02 10.88
N ALA A 252 11.61 3.33 10.68
CA ALA A 252 12.04 2.25 11.57
C ALA A 252 12.24 2.77 13.01
N GLY A 253 12.77 3.98 13.17
CA GLY A 253 12.90 4.68 14.45
C GLY A 253 11.55 4.99 15.14
N LYS A 254 10.44 4.97 14.40
CA LYS A 254 9.09 5.09 14.96
C LYS A 254 8.54 3.77 15.54
N ASN A 255 9.40 2.77 15.66
CA ASN A 255 9.10 1.47 16.28
C ASN A 255 8.01 0.66 15.51
N ILE A 256 7.98 0.77 14.20
CA ILE A 256 7.21 -0.13 13.34
C ILE A 256 7.91 -1.49 13.25
N ASP A 257 7.18 -2.55 12.83
CA ASP A 257 7.71 -3.92 12.75
C ASP A 257 7.99 -4.36 11.30
N GLY A 258 7.57 -3.59 10.31
CA GLY A 258 7.85 -3.91 8.91
C GLY A 258 7.39 -2.88 7.90
N PHE A 259 7.97 -3.02 6.71
CA PHE A 259 7.56 -2.31 5.51
C PHE A 259 6.92 -3.26 4.49
N ARG A 260 5.83 -2.84 3.88
CA ARG A 260 5.40 -3.31 2.58
C ARG A 260 5.96 -2.35 1.53
N CYS A 261 6.86 -2.86 0.68
CA CYS A 261 7.54 -2.04 -0.33
C CYS A 261 6.77 -2.10 -1.64
N ASP A 262 6.16 -0.94 -1.98
CA ASP A 262 5.35 -0.75 -3.18
C ASP A 262 6.20 -0.87 -4.43
N MET A 263 5.69 -1.61 -5.45
CA MET A 263 6.34 -1.78 -6.76
C MET A 263 7.86 -1.99 -6.67
N ALA A 264 8.32 -2.82 -5.72
CA ALA A 264 9.73 -3.00 -5.40
C ALA A 264 10.57 -3.46 -6.60
N GLU A 265 9.96 -4.19 -7.56
CA GLU A 265 10.64 -4.64 -8.79
C GLU A 265 10.93 -3.51 -9.80
N MET A 266 10.32 -2.34 -9.65
CA MET A 266 10.62 -1.16 -10.46
C MET A 266 11.83 -0.37 -9.95
N VAL A 267 12.41 -0.81 -8.83
CA VAL A 267 13.64 -0.26 -8.21
C VAL A 267 14.75 -1.29 -8.36
N PRO A 268 15.98 -0.89 -8.75
CA PRO A 268 17.07 -1.84 -8.95
C PRO A 268 17.31 -2.73 -7.73
N VAL A 269 17.51 -4.02 -7.96
CA VAL A 269 17.77 -4.98 -6.86
C VAL A 269 19.04 -4.63 -6.09
N GLU A 270 20.00 -3.97 -6.74
CA GLU A 270 21.24 -3.46 -6.14
C GLU A 270 20.99 -2.45 -5.02
N PHE A 271 19.98 -1.59 -5.17
CA PHE A 271 19.58 -0.68 -4.11
C PHE A 271 19.13 -1.47 -2.87
N TRP A 272 18.29 -2.47 -3.04
CA TRP A 272 17.79 -3.30 -1.93
C TRP A 272 18.90 -4.10 -1.26
N GLU A 273 19.81 -4.70 -2.07
CA GLU A 273 21.00 -5.39 -1.60
C GLU A 273 21.88 -4.49 -0.72
N TRP A 274 21.97 -3.21 -1.04
CA TRP A 274 22.72 -2.22 -0.31
C TRP A 274 21.97 -1.67 0.92
N ALA A 275 20.67 -1.37 0.79
CA ALA A 275 19.93 -0.65 1.80
C ALA A 275 19.40 -1.54 2.93
N ILE A 276 18.76 -2.68 2.61
CA ILE A 276 18.11 -3.55 3.63
C ILE A 276 19.09 -4.02 4.72
N PRO A 277 20.33 -4.47 4.41
CA PRO A 277 21.28 -4.84 5.45
C PRO A 277 21.61 -3.70 6.43
N GLN A 278 21.73 -2.46 5.93
CA GLN A 278 22.02 -1.28 6.76
C GLN A 278 20.87 -0.96 7.72
N VAL A 279 19.61 -1.07 7.24
CA VAL A 279 18.45 -0.92 8.13
C VAL A 279 18.41 -2.04 9.16
N LYS A 280 18.64 -3.30 8.76
CA LYS A 280 18.62 -4.47 9.65
C LYS A 280 19.79 -4.51 10.64
N GLU A 281 20.89 -3.81 10.38
CA GLU A 281 21.96 -3.64 11.36
C GLU A 281 21.46 -2.89 12.62
N GLN A 282 20.59 -1.90 12.44
CA GLN A 282 20.01 -1.12 13.53
C GLN A 282 18.68 -1.72 14.04
N TYR A 283 17.91 -2.30 13.14
CA TYR A 283 16.56 -2.84 13.41
C TYR A 283 16.44 -4.29 12.90
N PRO A 284 17.11 -5.27 13.54
CA PRO A 284 17.27 -6.63 13.00
C PRO A 284 15.97 -7.43 12.84
N SER A 285 14.92 -7.07 13.58
CA SER A 285 13.60 -7.72 13.50
C SER A 285 12.64 -7.09 12.50
N LEU A 286 13.03 -5.98 11.84
CA LEU A 286 12.18 -5.28 10.90
C LEU A 286 11.94 -6.11 9.64
N LEU A 287 10.69 -6.36 9.29
CA LEU A 287 10.30 -7.13 8.12
C LEU A 287 10.28 -6.28 6.84
N PHE A 288 10.70 -6.88 5.73
CA PHE A 288 10.58 -6.30 4.39
C PHE A 288 9.76 -7.23 3.50
N ILE A 289 8.58 -6.77 3.10
CA ILE A 289 7.65 -7.49 2.20
C ILE A 289 7.60 -6.73 0.88
N ALA A 290 7.97 -7.38 -0.22
CA ALA A 290 8.00 -6.74 -1.52
C ALA A 290 6.81 -7.10 -2.41
N GLU A 291 6.33 -6.10 -3.11
CA GLU A 291 5.48 -6.28 -4.26
C GLU A 291 6.36 -6.53 -5.49
N VAL A 292 6.40 -7.79 -5.94
CA VAL A 292 7.11 -8.25 -7.13
C VAL A 292 6.16 -9.13 -7.93
N TYR A 293 5.92 -8.79 -9.18
CA TYR A 293 4.97 -9.49 -10.05
C TYR A 293 5.63 -10.39 -11.09
N ASN A 294 6.92 -10.22 -11.36
CA ASN A 294 7.66 -11.08 -12.27
C ASN A 294 8.19 -12.34 -11.53
N PRO A 295 7.64 -13.55 -11.78
CA PRO A 295 8.12 -14.76 -11.13
C PRO A 295 9.59 -15.08 -11.42
N GLY A 296 10.13 -14.61 -12.55
CA GLY A 296 11.54 -14.74 -12.89
C GLY A 296 12.48 -14.00 -11.95
N GLU A 297 11.97 -12.94 -11.30
CA GLU A 297 12.73 -12.10 -10.38
C GLU A 297 12.56 -12.50 -8.90
N TYR A 298 11.65 -13.40 -8.54
CA TYR A 298 11.39 -13.73 -7.14
C TYR A 298 12.67 -14.10 -6.37
N LYS A 299 13.50 -15.00 -6.92
CA LYS A 299 14.74 -15.42 -6.27
C LYS A 299 15.75 -14.28 -6.18
N ASN A 300 15.78 -13.39 -7.19
CA ASN A 300 16.67 -12.23 -7.19
C ASN A 300 16.32 -11.27 -6.03
N TYR A 301 15.05 -10.91 -5.87
CA TYR A 301 14.62 -10.00 -4.79
C TYR A 301 14.71 -10.66 -3.41
N LEU A 302 14.42 -11.97 -3.28
CA LEU A 302 14.56 -12.67 -2.00
C LEU A 302 16.00 -12.82 -1.53
N PHE A 303 16.92 -13.22 -2.42
CA PHE A 303 18.27 -13.59 -2.02
C PHE A 303 19.28 -12.45 -2.16
N ARG A 304 19.26 -11.77 -3.29
CA ARG A 304 20.11 -10.61 -3.51
C ARG A 304 19.50 -9.35 -2.89
N GLY A 305 18.23 -9.08 -3.16
CA GLY A 305 17.50 -7.92 -2.61
C GLY A 305 17.23 -7.99 -1.11
N LYS A 306 17.43 -9.16 -0.44
CA LYS A 306 17.31 -9.37 1.02
C LYS A 306 15.88 -9.20 1.58
N PHE A 307 14.85 -9.22 0.76
CA PHE A 307 13.48 -9.22 1.25
C PHE A 307 13.16 -10.47 2.05
N ASP A 308 12.34 -10.33 3.08
CA ASP A 308 11.88 -11.46 3.90
C ASP A 308 10.78 -12.23 3.17
N TYR A 309 9.83 -11.52 2.54
CA TYR A 309 8.70 -12.09 1.85
C TYR A 309 8.36 -11.32 0.56
N LEU A 310 7.75 -12.02 -0.40
CA LEU A 310 7.20 -11.44 -1.63
C LEU A 310 5.72 -11.79 -1.76
N TYR A 311 4.96 -11.00 -2.51
CA TYR A 311 3.61 -11.34 -2.92
C TYR A 311 3.57 -12.55 -3.83
N ASP A 312 2.68 -13.51 -3.58
CA ASP A 312 2.34 -14.58 -4.52
C ASP A 312 1.12 -14.18 -5.37
N LYS A 313 1.28 -13.07 -6.14
CA LYS A 313 0.21 -12.53 -6.97
C LYS A 313 0.04 -13.33 -8.26
N VAL A 314 1.08 -13.37 -9.08
CA VAL A 314 1.04 -13.98 -10.43
C VAL A 314 1.01 -15.50 -10.35
N GLY A 315 1.53 -16.08 -9.26
CA GLY A 315 1.47 -17.51 -9.00
C GLY A 315 0.13 -17.94 -8.40
N LEU A 316 0.06 -17.98 -7.06
CA LEU A 316 -1.06 -18.60 -6.35
C LEU A 316 -2.34 -17.76 -6.41
N TYR A 317 -2.27 -16.43 -6.24
CA TYR A 317 -3.48 -15.60 -6.27
C TYR A 317 -4.24 -15.74 -7.60
N ASP A 318 -3.56 -15.54 -8.73
CA ASP A 318 -4.19 -15.62 -10.06
C ASP A 318 -4.75 -17.02 -10.32
N THR A 319 -4.03 -18.06 -9.90
CA THR A 319 -4.49 -19.46 -10.01
C THR A 319 -5.73 -19.71 -9.14
N LEU A 320 -5.73 -19.32 -7.87
CA LEU A 320 -6.87 -19.50 -6.99
C LEU A 320 -8.11 -18.75 -7.46
N ARG A 321 -7.91 -17.54 -7.99
CA ARG A 321 -8.98 -16.76 -8.61
C ARG A 321 -9.56 -17.49 -9.82
N ALA A 322 -8.72 -17.94 -10.75
CA ALA A 322 -9.16 -18.66 -11.95
C ALA A 322 -9.91 -19.95 -11.61
N VAL A 323 -9.43 -20.74 -10.64
CA VAL A 323 -10.09 -21.96 -10.16
C VAL A 323 -11.43 -21.63 -9.48
N THR A 324 -11.48 -20.61 -8.64
CA THR A 324 -12.71 -20.18 -7.95
C THR A 324 -13.79 -19.72 -8.93
N CYS A 325 -13.38 -19.03 -10.01
CA CYS A 325 -14.28 -18.58 -11.08
C CYS A 325 -14.64 -19.68 -12.09
N GLY A 326 -14.02 -20.87 -12.00
CA GLY A 326 -14.26 -22.00 -12.90
C GLY A 326 -13.55 -21.88 -14.26
N TYR A 327 -12.56 -21.00 -14.37
CA TYR A 327 -11.77 -20.82 -15.59
C TYR A 327 -10.61 -21.83 -15.71
N GLU A 328 -10.19 -22.41 -14.56
CA GLU A 328 -9.13 -23.40 -14.52
C GLU A 328 -9.49 -24.59 -13.62
N SER A 329 -8.81 -25.70 -13.85
CA SER A 329 -8.89 -26.92 -13.01
C SER A 329 -8.08 -26.70 -11.72
N ALA A 330 -8.51 -27.32 -10.61
CA ALA A 330 -7.78 -27.33 -9.34
C ALA A 330 -6.35 -27.91 -9.45
N THR A 331 -6.05 -28.68 -10.49
CA THR A 331 -4.67 -29.16 -10.77
C THR A 331 -3.68 -28.04 -11.06
N ALA A 332 -4.18 -26.85 -11.45
CA ALA A 332 -3.35 -25.66 -11.63
C ALA A 332 -2.67 -25.20 -10.32
N ILE A 333 -3.32 -25.40 -9.18
CA ILE A 333 -2.78 -25.05 -7.86
C ILE A 333 -1.46 -25.81 -7.60
N THR A 334 -1.41 -27.10 -7.92
CA THR A 334 -0.18 -27.91 -7.78
C THR A 334 0.96 -27.38 -8.66
N ARG A 335 0.64 -27.02 -9.92
CA ARG A 335 1.63 -26.44 -10.85
C ARG A 335 2.17 -25.10 -10.35
N SER A 336 1.28 -24.22 -9.88
CA SER A 336 1.66 -22.92 -9.32
C SER A 336 2.62 -23.09 -8.13
N TRP A 337 2.26 -23.95 -7.19
CA TRP A 337 3.11 -24.22 -6.02
C TRP A 337 4.46 -24.83 -6.40
N GLN A 338 4.51 -25.83 -7.29
CA GLN A 338 5.75 -26.47 -7.72
C GLN A 338 6.69 -25.50 -8.49
N SER A 339 6.14 -24.50 -9.18
CA SER A 339 6.95 -23.54 -9.93
C SER A 339 7.80 -22.62 -9.05
N LEU A 340 7.47 -22.49 -7.76
CA LEU A 340 8.22 -21.66 -6.81
C LEU A 340 9.61 -22.23 -6.48
N GLY A 341 9.79 -23.58 -6.58
CA GLY A 341 11.12 -24.20 -6.54
C GLY A 341 11.92 -23.90 -5.29
N GLY A 342 11.32 -24.08 -4.08
CA GLY A 342 11.98 -23.97 -2.79
C GLY A 342 11.84 -22.62 -2.07
N ILE A 343 11.10 -21.67 -2.63
CA ILE A 343 10.84 -20.36 -2.00
C ILE A 343 9.42 -20.24 -1.42
N GLU A 344 8.65 -21.31 -1.40
CA GLU A 344 7.21 -21.34 -1.04
C GLU A 344 6.95 -20.68 0.32
N LYS A 345 7.83 -20.92 1.29
CA LYS A 345 7.71 -20.38 2.65
C LYS A 345 7.91 -18.86 2.74
N ARG A 346 8.40 -18.26 1.67
CA ARG A 346 8.70 -16.82 1.60
C ARG A 346 7.70 -16.04 0.73
N MET A 347 6.62 -16.70 0.30
CA MET A 347 5.57 -16.12 -0.53
C MET A 347 4.37 -15.74 0.33
N LEU A 348 3.97 -14.47 0.32
CA LEU A 348 2.78 -13.97 1.02
C LEU A 348 1.53 -14.30 0.20
N ASN A 349 0.69 -15.16 0.74
CA ASN A 349 -0.58 -15.55 0.12
C ASN A 349 -1.71 -14.58 0.48
N PHE A 350 -2.60 -14.31 -0.46
CA PHE A 350 -3.79 -13.48 -0.24
C PHE A 350 -4.87 -13.79 -1.29
N LEU A 351 -6.10 -13.35 -1.03
CA LEU A 351 -7.22 -13.42 -1.97
C LEU A 351 -7.82 -12.05 -2.27
N GLU A 352 -7.58 -11.06 -1.43
CA GLU A 352 -7.92 -9.66 -1.62
C GLU A 352 -6.79 -8.77 -1.12
N ASN A 353 -6.63 -7.61 -1.75
CA ASN A 353 -5.89 -6.47 -1.26
C ASN A 353 -6.54 -5.19 -1.81
N HIS A 354 -5.88 -4.05 -1.66
CA HIS A 354 -6.40 -2.75 -2.11
C HIS A 354 -6.41 -2.56 -3.64
N ASP A 355 -5.67 -3.39 -4.40
CA ASP A 355 -5.57 -3.33 -5.87
C ASP A 355 -6.47 -4.35 -6.57
N GLU A 356 -6.89 -5.40 -5.88
CA GLU A 356 -7.62 -6.51 -6.47
C GLU A 356 -9.13 -6.42 -6.20
N GLN A 357 -9.93 -7.02 -7.09
CA GLN A 357 -11.37 -7.08 -6.88
C GLN A 357 -11.72 -7.88 -5.62
N ARG A 358 -12.76 -7.43 -4.92
CA ARG A 358 -13.34 -8.16 -3.79
C ARG A 358 -13.90 -9.49 -4.26
N ILE A 359 -13.71 -10.55 -3.48
CA ILE A 359 -14.23 -11.90 -3.78
C ILE A 359 -15.73 -11.89 -4.02
N ALA A 360 -16.46 -11.10 -3.23
CA ALA A 360 -17.92 -11.03 -3.31
C ALA A 360 -18.45 -10.17 -4.47
N SER A 361 -17.58 -9.48 -5.21
CA SER A 361 -17.96 -8.65 -6.36
C SER A 361 -18.39 -9.49 -7.56
N ASP A 362 -19.16 -8.87 -8.46
CA ASP A 362 -19.53 -9.45 -9.76
C ASP A 362 -18.33 -9.71 -10.66
N PHE A 363 -17.18 -9.09 -10.36
CA PHE A 363 -15.93 -9.20 -11.12
C PHE A 363 -15.00 -10.32 -10.64
N PHE A 364 -15.34 -11.00 -9.55
CA PHE A 364 -14.58 -12.15 -9.07
C PHE A 364 -15.54 -13.36 -8.92
N ALA A 365 -15.99 -13.70 -7.71
CA ALA A 365 -16.78 -14.90 -7.47
C ALA A 365 -18.29 -14.65 -7.26
N SER A 366 -18.71 -13.40 -7.15
CA SER A 366 -20.10 -12.95 -6.85
C SER A 366 -20.68 -13.49 -5.54
N ASN A 367 -19.94 -14.34 -4.85
CA ASN A 367 -20.33 -14.96 -3.58
C ASN A 367 -19.08 -15.31 -2.78
N PRO A 368 -18.88 -14.72 -1.60
CA PRO A 368 -17.66 -14.92 -0.81
C PRO A 368 -17.47 -16.36 -0.34
N ARG A 369 -18.56 -17.16 -0.23
CA ARG A 369 -18.48 -18.57 0.18
C ARG A 369 -17.84 -19.46 -0.89
N LYS A 370 -17.90 -19.09 -2.17
CA LYS A 370 -17.25 -19.85 -3.24
C LYS A 370 -15.73 -19.89 -3.08
N ALA A 371 -15.14 -18.87 -2.46
CA ALA A 371 -13.70 -18.79 -2.23
C ALA A 371 -13.24 -19.44 -0.92
N ILE A 372 -14.11 -20.08 -0.13
CA ILE A 372 -13.69 -20.77 1.10
C ILE A 372 -12.64 -21.86 0.81
N PRO A 373 -12.75 -22.70 -0.23
CA PRO A 373 -11.67 -23.65 -0.57
C PRO A 373 -10.35 -22.94 -0.89
N ALA A 374 -10.39 -21.84 -1.65
CA ALA A 374 -9.21 -21.04 -1.97
C ALA A 374 -8.59 -20.40 -0.71
N LEU A 375 -9.43 -19.93 0.23
CA LEU A 375 -8.99 -19.41 1.52
C LEU A 375 -8.26 -20.49 2.33
N ILE A 376 -8.80 -21.72 2.37
CA ILE A 376 -8.16 -22.84 3.08
C ILE A 376 -6.81 -23.18 2.45
N VAL A 377 -6.73 -23.22 1.11
CA VAL A 377 -5.45 -23.45 0.40
C VAL A 377 -4.47 -22.34 0.74
N SER A 378 -4.89 -21.07 0.63
CA SER A 378 -4.04 -19.91 0.92
C SER A 378 -3.51 -19.91 2.37
N ALA A 379 -4.34 -20.36 3.31
CA ALA A 379 -4.03 -20.37 4.73
C ALA A 379 -3.22 -21.59 5.19
N CYS A 380 -3.48 -22.78 4.62
CA CYS A 380 -3.02 -24.04 5.19
C CYS A 380 -2.04 -24.83 4.31
N MET A 381 -1.74 -24.36 3.09
CA MET A 381 -0.88 -25.12 2.18
C MET A 381 0.57 -25.20 2.68
N ASN A 382 1.04 -24.20 3.41
CA ASN A 382 2.39 -24.12 3.95
C ASN A 382 2.45 -23.14 5.14
N THR A 383 3.60 -23.08 5.82
CA THR A 383 3.88 -22.15 6.93
C THR A 383 4.17 -20.70 6.48
N ASN A 384 4.03 -20.41 5.20
CA ASN A 384 4.23 -19.08 4.61
C ASN A 384 3.20 -18.04 5.14
N PRO A 385 3.52 -16.75 5.07
CA PRO A 385 2.62 -15.69 5.51
C PRO A 385 1.34 -15.63 4.68
N MET A 386 0.27 -15.12 5.29
CA MET A 386 -0.97 -14.82 4.59
C MET A 386 -1.51 -13.44 4.98
N MET A 387 -2.34 -12.88 4.10
CA MET A 387 -2.97 -11.59 4.31
C MET A 387 -4.49 -11.65 4.08
N ILE A 388 -5.21 -10.93 4.93
CA ILE A 388 -6.65 -10.67 4.81
C ILE A 388 -6.84 -9.16 4.65
N TYR A 389 -7.60 -8.74 3.65
CA TYR A 389 -7.98 -7.35 3.46
C TYR A 389 -9.26 -7.04 4.23
N PHE A 390 -9.30 -5.92 4.95
CA PHE A 390 -10.41 -5.55 5.84
C PHE A 390 -11.76 -5.59 5.13
N GLY A 391 -12.75 -6.23 5.73
CA GLY A 391 -14.06 -6.49 5.14
C GLY A 391 -14.17 -7.81 4.36
N GLN A 392 -13.05 -8.43 3.96
CA GLN A 392 -13.03 -9.74 3.29
C GLN A 392 -13.74 -10.81 4.14
N GLU A 393 -13.52 -10.78 5.44
CA GLU A 393 -14.11 -11.70 6.43
C GLU A 393 -15.62 -11.51 6.60
N PHE A 394 -16.18 -10.44 6.07
CA PHE A 394 -17.61 -10.14 6.05
C PHE A 394 -18.23 -10.19 4.65
N GLY A 395 -17.44 -10.52 3.63
CA GLY A 395 -17.89 -10.56 2.24
C GLY A 395 -18.20 -9.17 1.67
N GLU A 396 -17.30 -8.20 1.90
CA GLU A 396 -17.39 -6.88 1.30
C GLU A 396 -17.49 -6.97 -0.22
N LEU A 397 -18.45 -6.24 -0.80
CA LEU A 397 -18.76 -6.36 -2.24
C LEU A 397 -17.81 -5.56 -3.13
N GLY A 398 -17.39 -4.38 -2.70
CA GLY A 398 -16.64 -3.45 -3.55
C GLY A 398 -17.41 -3.05 -4.81
N MET A 399 -18.73 -2.99 -4.73
CA MET A 399 -19.61 -2.71 -5.87
C MET A 399 -20.22 -1.31 -5.80
N ASP A 400 -19.56 -0.41 -5.06
CA ASP A 400 -19.92 1.01 -5.01
C ASP A 400 -19.64 1.70 -6.35
N SER A 401 -20.17 2.90 -6.52
CA SER A 401 -19.95 3.70 -7.73
C SER A 401 -18.51 4.20 -7.86
N GLU A 402 -17.84 4.41 -6.74
CA GLU A 402 -16.42 4.71 -6.66
C GLU A 402 -15.65 3.43 -6.33
N GLY A 403 -14.85 2.97 -7.27
CA GLY A 403 -13.89 1.90 -7.11
C GLY A 403 -12.49 2.40 -7.45
N PHE A 404 -11.66 1.56 -8.05
CA PHE A 404 -10.36 1.97 -8.56
C PHE A 404 -10.51 2.75 -9.90
N SER A 405 -11.49 2.37 -10.69
CA SER A 405 -11.84 2.99 -11.98
C SER A 405 -13.36 2.97 -12.21
N GLY A 406 -14.13 3.58 -11.29
CA GLY A 406 -15.57 3.46 -11.24
C GLY A 406 -16.03 2.15 -10.59
N ARG A 407 -17.20 1.63 -10.94
CA ARG A 407 -17.75 0.39 -10.40
C ARG A 407 -17.06 -0.84 -10.99
N ASP A 408 -15.95 -1.25 -10.42
CA ASP A 408 -15.05 -2.29 -10.93
C ASP A 408 -14.77 -3.45 -9.97
N GLY A 409 -15.52 -3.55 -8.88
CA GLY A 409 -15.37 -4.61 -7.89
C GLY A 409 -14.28 -4.38 -6.85
N ARG A 410 -13.71 -3.17 -6.81
CA ARG A 410 -12.70 -2.77 -5.85
C ARG A 410 -13.24 -1.72 -4.89
N THR A 411 -12.70 -1.69 -3.70
CA THR A 411 -12.92 -0.56 -2.78
C THR A 411 -12.01 0.58 -3.20
N THR A 412 -12.54 1.81 -3.33
CA THR A 412 -11.74 2.97 -3.71
C THR A 412 -10.56 3.21 -2.78
N ILE A 413 -9.43 3.60 -3.36
CA ILE A 413 -8.25 4.07 -2.62
C ILE A 413 -7.96 5.56 -2.85
N PHE A 414 -8.82 6.27 -3.62
CA PHE A 414 -8.61 7.65 -4.02
C PHE A 414 -9.61 8.63 -3.39
N ASP A 415 -10.67 8.10 -2.77
CA ASP A 415 -11.79 8.91 -2.33
C ASP A 415 -11.99 8.85 -0.81
N TYR A 416 -12.66 9.86 -0.27
CA TYR A 416 -13.27 9.77 1.05
C TYR A 416 -14.52 8.91 0.93
N TRP A 417 -14.49 7.77 1.61
CA TRP A 417 -15.53 6.74 1.48
C TRP A 417 -15.74 6.00 2.81
N SER A 418 -16.79 5.23 2.90
CA SER A 418 -17.00 4.31 4.02
C SER A 418 -17.38 2.92 3.53
N VAL A 419 -16.89 1.91 4.22
CA VAL A 419 -17.12 0.49 3.91
C VAL A 419 -18.26 -0.01 4.79
N ASP A 420 -19.39 -0.42 4.19
CA ASP A 420 -20.61 -0.77 4.93
C ASP A 420 -20.42 -1.96 5.88
N THR A 421 -19.74 -3.01 5.44
CA THR A 421 -19.48 -4.19 6.27
C THR A 421 -18.64 -3.85 7.49
N ILE A 422 -17.64 -2.99 7.35
CA ILE A 422 -16.78 -2.52 8.44
C ILE A 422 -17.57 -1.61 9.39
N ARG A 423 -18.37 -0.69 8.86
CA ARG A 423 -19.22 0.18 9.67
C ARG A 423 -20.21 -0.64 10.50
N ARG A 424 -20.82 -1.68 9.92
CA ARG A 424 -21.69 -2.63 10.63
C ARG A 424 -20.96 -3.43 11.71
N TRP A 425 -19.78 -3.96 11.38
CA TRP A 425 -18.96 -4.69 12.35
C TRP A 425 -18.55 -3.80 13.52
N ARG A 426 -18.07 -2.58 13.22
CA ARG A 426 -17.67 -1.62 14.25
C ARG A 426 -18.85 -1.17 15.12
N ASN A 427 -20.04 -1.00 14.56
CA ASN A 427 -21.25 -0.53 15.22
C ASN A 427 -20.97 0.63 16.19
N GLY A 428 -20.35 1.72 15.68
CA GLY A 428 -19.97 2.87 16.50
C GLY A 428 -18.95 2.55 17.61
N GLY A 429 -18.09 1.55 17.43
CA GLY A 429 -17.08 1.10 18.38
C GLY A 429 -17.57 0.04 19.36
N LYS A 430 -18.80 -0.46 19.24
CA LYS A 430 -19.36 -1.49 20.12
C LYS A 430 -18.85 -2.90 19.79
N PHE A 431 -18.64 -3.21 18.53
CA PHE A 431 -18.20 -4.54 18.03
C PHE A 431 -19.05 -5.69 18.63
N ASP A 432 -20.36 -5.49 18.73
CA ASP A 432 -21.28 -6.43 19.36
C ASP A 432 -22.00 -7.36 18.36
N GLY A 433 -21.69 -7.27 17.09
CA GLY A 433 -22.25 -8.07 16.02
C GLY A 433 -23.73 -7.80 15.69
N LYS A 434 -24.38 -6.85 16.37
CA LYS A 434 -25.84 -6.61 16.22
C LYS A 434 -26.21 -6.09 14.82
N MET A 435 -25.31 -5.39 14.15
CA MET A 435 -25.54 -4.84 12.82
C MET A 435 -25.14 -5.79 11.70
N LEU A 436 -24.46 -6.90 12.00
CA LEU A 436 -24.08 -7.91 11.03
C LEU A 436 -25.27 -8.82 10.71
N THR A 437 -25.38 -9.21 9.43
CA THR A 437 -26.32 -10.27 9.01
C THR A 437 -25.85 -11.64 9.50
N GLU A 438 -26.74 -12.65 9.52
CA GLU A 438 -26.36 -14.01 9.91
C GLU A 438 -25.32 -14.60 8.95
N ASP A 439 -25.41 -14.26 7.65
CA ASP A 439 -24.42 -14.69 6.66
C ASP A 439 -23.04 -14.09 6.93
N GLN A 440 -22.96 -12.81 7.29
CA GLN A 440 -21.71 -12.15 7.67
C GLN A 440 -21.12 -12.76 8.94
N LYS A 441 -21.93 -13.01 9.97
CA LYS A 441 -21.49 -13.67 11.19
C LYS A 441 -20.96 -15.07 10.93
N HIS A 442 -21.65 -15.82 10.06
CA HIS A 442 -21.22 -17.17 9.70
C HIS A 442 -19.88 -17.15 8.93
N LEU A 443 -19.75 -16.28 7.92
CA LEU A 443 -18.50 -16.13 7.17
C LEU A 443 -17.34 -15.73 8.10
N TYR A 444 -17.53 -14.72 8.94
CA TYR A 444 -16.56 -14.32 9.95
C TYR A 444 -16.13 -15.47 10.86
N SER A 445 -17.08 -16.31 11.27
CA SER A 445 -16.77 -17.47 12.13
C SER A 445 -15.86 -18.49 11.43
N ILE A 446 -16.00 -18.67 10.11
CA ILE A 446 -15.13 -19.53 9.30
C ILE A 446 -13.71 -18.95 9.26
N TYR A 447 -13.57 -17.65 8.91
CA TYR A 447 -12.28 -16.96 8.92
C TYR A 447 -11.60 -17.08 10.28
N LYS A 448 -12.29 -16.72 11.34
CA LYS A 448 -11.76 -16.78 12.71
C LYS A 448 -11.26 -18.18 13.08
N ARG A 449 -12.05 -19.22 12.82
CA ARG A 449 -11.65 -20.60 13.13
C ARG A 449 -10.42 -21.02 12.33
N LEU A 450 -10.36 -20.68 11.05
CA LEU A 450 -9.23 -21.01 10.18
C LEU A 450 -7.96 -20.30 10.63
N LEU A 451 -8.02 -18.99 10.87
CA LEU A 451 -6.84 -18.21 11.26
C LEU A 451 -6.36 -18.57 12.68
N THR A 452 -7.28 -18.93 13.58
CA THR A 452 -6.93 -19.47 14.90
C THR A 452 -6.18 -20.79 14.75
N LEU A 453 -6.69 -21.71 13.90
CA LEU A 453 -6.01 -22.97 13.60
C LEU A 453 -4.58 -22.74 13.05
N CYS A 454 -4.41 -21.76 12.14
CA CYS A 454 -3.11 -21.40 11.60
C CYS A 454 -2.12 -20.86 12.65
N ASN A 455 -2.63 -20.28 13.75
CA ASN A 455 -1.79 -19.82 14.86
C ASN A 455 -1.43 -20.94 15.85
N GLU A 456 -2.26 -21.97 15.96
CA GLU A 456 -2.11 -23.03 16.95
C GLU A 456 -1.35 -24.24 16.40
N GLU A 457 -1.48 -24.50 15.10
CA GLU A 457 -0.87 -25.66 14.43
C GLU A 457 0.45 -25.31 13.74
N LYS A 458 1.54 -25.87 14.24
CA LYS A 458 2.88 -25.62 13.70
C LYS A 458 3.15 -26.21 12.31
N ALA A 459 2.27 -27.08 11.83
CA ALA A 459 2.40 -27.74 10.53
C ALA A 459 1.87 -26.89 9.37
N ILE A 460 1.14 -25.81 9.67
CA ILE A 460 0.47 -24.95 8.67
C ILE A 460 0.77 -23.48 8.90
#